data_e85c5db44b4b6d389bf30c9c114d46f7
#
_entry.id   e85c5db44b4b6d389bf30c9c114d46f7
#
_cell.length_a   1.000
_cell.length_b   1.000
_cell.length_c   1.000
_cell.angle_alpha   90.00
_cell.angle_beta   90.00
_cell.angle_gamma   90.00
#
_symmetry.space_group_name_H-M   'P 1'
#
loop_
_entity.id
_entity.type
_entity.pdbx_description
1 polymer ?
#
loop_
_entity_poly.entity_id
_entity_poly.type
_entity_poly.pdbx_seq_one_letter_code
_entity_poly.pdbx_strand_id
1 'polypeptide(L)'
;YGLPVNEMISEGNIGLMQAVKKFEPEKGFRLATYAMWWIKASIQEYVLRSWSLVKMGTTTAQKKLFFNLKKIKNQIAPEQEGDLKDNQVKEISKRLDVDSQEVINMNRRMMGQEKSLNSPIKAGENDEWQDWLVDENLDQELVLAQQQEFEDRKELLSNAMNILNDREKSIIQARRLSENPKTLDELSTKFKISRE
;
A
#
# COMPACT_ATOMS: atom_id res chain seq x y z
N TYR A 1 13.03 11.98 -16.35
CA TYR A 1 13.02 10.99 -15.25
C TYR A 1 14.20 11.14 -14.29
N GLY A 2 15.20 11.98 -14.60
CA GLY A 2 16.37 12.24 -13.71
C GLY A 2 17.41 11.10 -13.65
N LEU A 3 17.29 10.07 -14.48
CA LEU A 3 18.22 8.95 -14.50
C LEU A 3 19.45 9.25 -15.37
N PRO A 4 20.64 8.65 -15.09
CA PRO A 4 21.84 8.83 -15.88
C PRO A 4 21.67 8.33 -17.31
N VAL A 5 22.03 9.17 -18.30
CA VAL A 5 21.86 8.86 -19.72
C VAL A 5 22.70 7.64 -20.13
N ASN A 6 23.90 7.50 -19.57
CA ASN A 6 24.81 6.39 -19.87
C ASN A 6 24.20 5.03 -19.50
N GLU A 7 23.47 4.97 -18.38
CA GLU A 7 22.79 3.75 -17.95
C GLU A 7 21.61 3.42 -18.88
N MET A 8 20.85 4.44 -19.31
CA MET A 8 19.78 4.24 -20.30
C MET A 8 20.30 3.75 -21.65
N ILE A 9 21.47 4.23 -22.06
CA ILE A 9 22.14 3.74 -23.28
C ILE A 9 22.56 2.27 -23.11
N SER A 10 23.13 1.92 -21.95
CA SER A 10 23.53 0.55 -21.67
C SER A 10 22.35 -0.41 -21.68
N GLU A 11 21.23 -0.04 -21.06
CA GLU A 11 19.99 -0.83 -21.10
C GLU A 11 19.40 -0.90 -22.54
N GLY A 12 19.47 0.19 -23.29
CA GLY A 12 19.11 0.18 -24.71
C GLY A 12 19.94 -0.81 -25.52
N ASN A 13 21.24 -0.91 -25.26
CA ASN A 13 22.12 -1.89 -25.91
C ASN A 13 21.76 -3.33 -25.53
N ILE A 14 21.34 -3.59 -24.28
CA ILE A 14 20.83 -4.90 -23.88
C ILE A 14 19.56 -5.24 -24.69
N GLY A 15 18.64 -4.28 -24.83
CA GLY A 15 17.46 -4.44 -25.67
C GLY A 15 17.81 -4.73 -27.13
N LEU A 16 18.80 -4.03 -27.69
CA LEU A 16 19.31 -4.29 -29.05
C LEU A 16 19.88 -5.71 -29.19
N MET A 17 20.68 -6.16 -28.24
CA MET A 17 21.21 -7.53 -28.23
C MET A 17 20.11 -8.59 -28.21
N GLN A 18 19.05 -8.36 -27.42
CA GLN A 18 17.89 -9.25 -27.40
C GLN A 18 17.15 -9.27 -28.74
N ALA A 19 17.03 -8.09 -29.36
CA ALA A 19 16.42 -7.99 -30.69
C ALA A 19 17.21 -8.78 -31.74
N VAL A 20 18.54 -8.65 -31.77
CA VAL A 20 19.40 -9.39 -32.72
C VAL A 20 19.27 -10.90 -32.51
N LYS A 21 19.24 -11.39 -31.26
CA LYS A 21 19.09 -12.82 -30.95
C LYS A 21 17.77 -13.42 -31.41
N LYS A 22 16.70 -12.60 -31.44
CA LYS A 22 15.34 -13.04 -31.78
C LYS A 22 14.87 -12.59 -33.16
N PHE A 23 15.74 -11.93 -33.95
CA PHE A 23 15.40 -11.43 -35.25
C PHE A 23 15.38 -12.56 -36.30
N GLU A 24 14.28 -12.66 -37.02
CA GLU A 24 14.08 -13.60 -38.11
C GLU A 24 14.00 -12.84 -39.45
N PRO A 25 15.07 -12.82 -40.25
CA PRO A 25 15.10 -12.08 -41.53
C PRO A 25 14.02 -12.51 -42.53
N GLU A 26 13.65 -13.79 -42.48
CA GLU A 26 12.68 -14.41 -43.39
C GLU A 26 11.28 -13.79 -43.30
N LYS A 27 10.95 -13.12 -42.17
CA LYS A 27 9.67 -12.42 -41.99
C LYS A 27 9.57 -11.10 -42.76
N GLY A 28 10.61 -10.67 -43.49
CA GLY A 28 10.59 -9.50 -44.38
C GLY A 28 10.62 -8.15 -43.67
N PHE A 29 10.78 -8.07 -42.37
CA PHE A 29 10.90 -6.81 -41.63
C PHE A 29 12.38 -6.37 -41.52
N ARG A 30 12.60 -5.04 -41.45
CA ARG A 30 13.95 -4.52 -41.19
C ARG A 30 14.33 -4.67 -39.73
N LEU A 31 15.58 -5.09 -39.45
CA LEU A 31 16.13 -5.20 -38.10
C LEU A 31 15.95 -3.91 -37.31
N ALA A 32 16.18 -2.76 -37.87
CA ALA A 32 16.05 -1.47 -37.19
C ALA A 32 14.63 -1.24 -36.62
N THR A 33 13.59 -1.58 -37.39
CA THR A 33 12.19 -1.44 -36.94
C THR A 33 11.89 -2.39 -35.80
N TYR A 34 12.37 -3.63 -35.90
CA TYR A 34 12.18 -4.63 -34.85
C TYR A 34 12.97 -4.29 -33.58
N ALA A 35 14.22 -3.88 -33.71
CA ALA A 35 15.10 -3.51 -32.63
C ALA A 35 14.58 -2.30 -31.82
N MET A 36 13.98 -1.32 -32.50
CA MET A 36 13.42 -0.14 -31.83
C MET A 36 12.40 -0.48 -30.75
N TRP A 37 11.57 -1.51 -30.97
CA TRP A 37 10.62 -1.97 -29.97
C TRP A 37 11.31 -2.58 -28.74
N TRP A 38 12.35 -3.37 -28.95
CA TRP A 38 13.12 -3.98 -27.87
C TRP A 38 13.90 -2.95 -27.06
N ILE A 39 14.57 -2.03 -27.75
CA ILE A 39 15.29 -0.93 -27.10
C ILE A 39 14.36 -0.10 -26.25
N LYS A 40 13.19 0.30 -26.79
CA LYS A 40 12.20 1.07 -26.07
C LYS A 40 11.65 0.31 -24.85
N ALA A 41 11.36 -0.96 -25.00
CA ALA A 41 10.86 -1.80 -23.89
C ALA A 41 11.88 -1.93 -22.76
N SER A 42 13.17 -2.18 -23.12
CA SER A 42 14.26 -2.30 -22.16
C SER A 42 14.47 -1.00 -21.37
N ILE A 43 14.53 0.14 -22.07
CA ILE A 43 14.65 1.45 -21.41
C ILE A 43 13.45 1.75 -20.52
N GLN A 44 12.23 1.46 -20.97
CA GLN A 44 11.03 1.69 -20.15
C GLN A 44 11.03 0.82 -18.90
N GLU A 45 11.45 -0.43 -19.00
CA GLU A 45 11.56 -1.32 -17.84
C GLU A 45 12.62 -0.82 -16.86
N TYR A 46 13.78 -0.39 -17.36
CA TYR A 46 14.82 0.21 -16.52
C TYR A 46 14.31 1.45 -15.79
N VAL A 47 13.65 2.38 -16.50
CA VAL A 47 13.07 3.59 -15.89
C VAL A 47 12.09 3.23 -14.77
N LEU A 48 11.18 2.28 -14.97
CA LEU A 48 10.23 1.85 -13.95
C LEU A 48 10.91 1.26 -12.71
N ARG A 49 12.02 0.57 -12.89
CA ARG A 49 12.76 -0.09 -11.81
C ARG A 49 13.64 0.87 -11.03
N SER A 50 14.23 1.85 -11.70
CA SER A 50 15.28 2.71 -11.14
C SER A 50 14.82 4.12 -10.77
N TRP A 51 13.58 4.50 -11.13
CA TRP A 51 13.07 5.85 -10.87
C TRP A 51 12.84 6.12 -9.38
N SER A 52 12.46 5.10 -8.59
CA SER A 52 12.14 5.21 -7.17
C SER A 52 12.67 3.98 -6.42
N LEU A 53 13.06 4.15 -5.15
CA LEU A 53 13.44 3.05 -4.24
C LEU A 53 12.26 2.11 -4.02
N VAL A 54 11.05 2.65 -3.96
CA VAL A 54 9.82 1.86 -3.88
C VAL A 54 9.39 1.44 -5.29
N LYS A 55 9.39 0.15 -5.57
CA LYS A 55 9.03 -0.40 -6.87
C LYS A 55 7.66 0.10 -7.33
N MET A 56 7.65 0.75 -8.50
CA MET A 56 6.45 1.26 -9.15
C MET A 56 6.12 0.47 -10.41
N GLY A 57 4.86 0.54 -10.87
CA GLY A 57 4.48 -0.05 -12.15
C GLY A 57 4.44 -1.58 -12.15
N THR A 58 3.94 -2.20 -11.09
CA THR A 58 3.78 -3.66 -11.01
C THR A 58 2.65 -4.17 -11.90
N THR A 59 1.58 -3.40 -12.06
CA THR A 59 0.44 -3.73 -12.93
C THR A 59 0.49 -2.99 -14.27
N THR A 60 -0.23 -3.51 -15.27
CA THR A 60 -0.36 -2.86 -16.58
C THR A 60 -0.98 -1.47 -16.48
N ALA A 61 -1.96 -1.29 -15.58
CA ALA A 61 -2.59 -0.01 -15.28
C ALA A 61 -1.58 1.01 -14.74
N GLN A 62 -0.77 0.62 -13.76
CA GLN A 62 0.27 1.46 -13.18
C GLN A 62 1.35 1.84 -14.19
N LYS A 63 1.75 0.92 -15.09
CA LYS A 63 2.68 1.23 -16.18
C LYS A 63 2.11 2.28 -17.14
N LYS A 64 0.84 2.12 -17.54
CA LYS A 64 0.16 3.11 -18.38
C LYS A 64 0.10 4.48 -17.71
N LEU A 65 -0.25 4.52 -16.43
CA LEU A 65 -0.29 5.75 -15.65
C LEU A 65 1.08 6.41 -15.56
N PHE A 66 2.11 5.68 -15.16
CA PHE A 66 3.45 6.22 -14.97
C PHE A 66 3.96 6.99 -16.21
N PHE A 67 3.79 6.42 -17.40
CA PHE A 67 4.29 7.06 -18.64
C PHE A 67 3.37 8.14 -19.20
N ASN A 68 2.06 8.08 -18.93
CA ASN A 68 1.10 8.96 -19.59
C ASN A 68 0.49 10.03 -18.65
N LEU A 69 0.49 9.82 -17.33
CA LEU A 69 -0.18 10.69 -16.36
C LEU A 69 0.30 12.14 -16.47
N LYS A 70 1.62 12.36 -16.46
CA LYS A 70 2.20 13.71 -16.55
C LYS A 70 1.81 14.42 -17.82
N LYS A 71 1.82 13.71 -18.97
CA LYS A 71 1.43 14.28 -20.27
C LYS A 71 -0.05 14.67 -20.27
N ILE A 72 -0.92 13.81 -19.76
CA ILE A 72 -2.36 14.06 -19.74
C ILE A 72 -2.70 15.14 -18.72
N LYS A 73 -2.06 15.13 -17.55
CA LYS A 73 -2.21 16.20 -16.55
C LYS A 73 -1.87 17.57 -17.13
N ASN A 74 -0.76 17.68 -17.84
CA ASN A 74 -0.37 18.95 -18.49
C ASN A 74 -1.34 19.38 -19.61
N GLN A 75 -2.06 18.46 -20.23
CA GLN A 75 -3.10 18.80 -21.23
C GLN A 75 -4.39 19.27 -20.59
N ILE A 76 -4.77 18.71 -19.45
CA ILE A 76 -6.05 19.02 -18.77
C ILE A 76 -5.90 20.24 -17.86
N ALA A 77 -4.78 20.36 -17.16
CA ALA A 77 -4.54 21.40 -16.16
C ALA A 77 -3.05 21.79 -16.13
N PRO A 78 -2.58 22.60 -17.10
CA PRO A 78 -1.15 22.93 -17.23
C PRO A 78 -0.57 23.71 -16.04
N GLU A 79 -1.40 24.49 -15.33
CA GLU A 79 -0.96 25.38 -14.25
C GLU A 79 -1.20 24.80 -12.84
N GLN A 80 -1.81 23.61 -12.74
CA GLN A 80 -2.15 23.04 -11.44
C GLN A 80 -1.04 22.13 -10.92
N GLU A 81 -0.31 22.63 -9.94
CA GLU A 81 0.57 21.82 -9.07
C GLU A 81 -0.25 21.26 -7.90
N GLY A 82 -0.08 19.98 -7.60
CA GLY A 82 -0.72 19.34 -6.45
C GLY A 82 -1.74 18.25 -6.81
N ASP A 83 -2.65 17.97 -5.88
CA ASP A 83 -3.67 16.93 -6.04
C ASP A 83 -4.65 17.24 -7.16
N LEU A 84 -5.08 16.19 -7.84
CA LEU A 84 -6.04 16.27 -8.94
C LEU A 84 -7.47 16.44 -8.39
N LYS A 85 -8.28 17.27 -9.05
CA LYS A 85 -9.71 17.38 -8.75
C LYS A 85 -10.47 16.14 -9.24
N ASP A 86 -11.59 15.81 -8.61
CA ASP A 86 -12.39 14.62 -8.94
C ASP A 86 -12.80 14.55 -10.43
N ASN A 87 -13.10 15.68 -11.05
CA ASN A 87 -13.44 15.73 -12.47
C ASN A 87 -12.24 15.35 -13.35
N GLN A 88 -11.04 15.80 -12.98
CA GLN A 88 -9.80 15.49 -13.71
C GLN A 88 -9.42 14.01 -13.53
N VAL A 89 -9.59 13.47 -12.32
CA VAL A 89 -9.37 12.04 -12.03
C VAL A 89 -10.28 11.18 -12.91
N LYS A 90 -11.58 11.53 -12.99
CA LYS A 90 -12.55 10.82 -13.83
C LYS A 90 -12.20 10.90 -15.32
N GLU A 91 -11.71 12.03 -15.78
CA GLU A 91 -11.31 12.21 -17.18
C GLU A 91 -10.06 11.39 -17.51
N ILE A 92 -9.04 11.40 -16.64
CA ILE A 92 -7.82 10.60 -16.80
C ILE A 92 -8.16 9.10 -16.77
N SER A 93 -8.99 8.68 -15.82
CA SER A 93 -9.49 7.33 -15.67
C SER A 93 -10.14 6.82 -16.97
N LYS A 94 -11.02 7.62 -17.58
CA LYS A 94 -11.66 7.30 -18.86
C LYS A 94 -10.67 7.24 -20.02
N ARG A 95 -9.73 8.20 -20.12
CA ARG A 95 -8.76 8.24 -21.24
C ARG A 95 -7.77 7.06 -21.20
N LEU A 96 -7.36 6.62 -20.02
CA LEU A 96 -6.39 5.55 -19.85
C LEU A 96 -7.02 4.18 -19.59
N ASP A 97 -8.34 4.13 -19.39
CA ASP A 97 -9.06 2.93 -19.01
C ASP A 97 -8.45 2.28 -17.76
N VAL A 98 -8.42 3.05 -16.67
CA VAL A 98 -7.81 2.69 -15.38
C VAL A 98 -8.71 3.16 -14.25
N ASP A 99 -8.71 2.46 -13.12
CA ASP A 99 -9.48 2.84 -11.96
C ASP A 99 -9.09 4.22 -11.39
N SER A 100 -10.10 4.96 -10.92
CA SER A 100 -9.91 6.31 -10.37
C SER A 100 -8.98 6.34 -9.15
N GLN A 101 -9.04 5.30 -8.31
CA GLN A 101 -8.19 5.19 -7.14
C GLN A 101 -6.70 5.01 -7.52
N GLU A 102 -6.43 4.23 -8.56
CA GLU A 102 -5.07 4.06 -9.11
C GLU A 102 -4.51 5.38 -9.66
N VAL A 103 -5.35 6.23 -10.27
CA VAL A 103 -4.94 7.56 -10.75
C VAL A 103 -4.52 8.45 -9.57
N ILE A 104 -5.30 8.49 -8.49
CA ILE A 104 -4.99 9.27 -7.29
C ILE A 104 -3.69 8.77 -6.64
N ASN A 105 -3.58 7.46 -6.46
CA ASN A 105 -2.40 6.85 -5.85
C ASN A 105 -1.13 7.13 -6.66
N MET A 106 -1.21 6.99 -7.99
CA MET A 106 -0.07 7.27 -8.87
C MET A 106 0.29 8.77 -8.87
N ASN A 107 -0.71 9.68 -8.89
CA ASN A 107 -0.44 11.11 -8.82
C ASN A 107 0.32 11.47 -7.54
N ARG A 108 -0.12 10.97 -6.38
CA ARG A 108 0.55 11.22 -5.09
C ARG A 108 1.98 10.71 -5.07
N ARG A 109 2.22 9.51 -5.59
CA ARG A 109 3.57 8.93 -5.69
C ARG A 109 4.49 9.72 -6.62
N MET A 110 3.95 10.31 -7.70
CA MET A 110 4.74 11.06 -8.68
C MET A 110 4.93 12.54 -8.31
N MET A 111 4.24 13.06 -7.30
CA MET A 111 4.34 14.46 -6.88
C MET A 111 5.61 14.79 -6.10
N GLY A 112 6.21 13.83 -5.44
CA GLY A 112 7.40 14.03 -4.62
C GLY A 112 8.49 13.02 -4.92
N GLN A 113 9.74 13.47 -4.93
CA GLN A 113 10.89 12.58 -4.84
C GLN A 113 11.07 12.14 -3.39
N GLU A 114 11.63 10.95 -3.22
CA GLU A 114 12.01 10.44 -1.91
C GLU A 114 13.04 11.40 -1.28
N LYS A 115 12.79 11.77 -0.04
CA LYS A 115 13.70 12.62 0.74
C LYS A 115 14.55 11.74 1.64
N SER A 116 15.81 12.12 1.83
CA SER A 116 16.66 11.46 2.81
C SER A 116 16.22 11.85 4.22
N LEU A 117 16.08 10.87 5.10
CA LEU A 117 15.80 11.11 6.52
C LEU A 117 16.97 11.77 7.25
N ASN A 118 18.21 11.62 6.72
CA ASN A 118 19.40 12.26 7.23
C ASN A 118 19.60 13.69 6.69
N SER A 119 18.64 14.23 5.93
CA SER A 119 18.73 15.63 5.53
C SER A 119 18.36 16.56 6.68
N PRO A 120 19.12 17.67 6.88
CA PRO A 120 18.82 18.61 7.95
C PRO A 120 17.47 19.28 7.71
N ILE A 121 16.72 19.54 8.78
CA ILE A 121 15.40 20.18 8.72
C ILE A 121 15.53 21.62 8.25
N LYS A 122 16.55 22.32 8.76
CA LYS A 122 16.91 23.68 8.35
C LYS A 122 18.39 23.76 8.00
N ALA A 123 18.72 24.63 7.08
CA ALA A 123 20.11 24.87 6.73
C ALA A 123 20.89 25.41 7.92
N GLY A 124 21.92 24.65 8.39
CA GLY A 124 22.79 25.02 9.51
C GLY A 124 22.37 24.44 10.87
N GLU A 125 21.28 23.68 10.97
CA GLU A 125 20.94 22.90 12.15
C GLU A 125 21.43 21.46 12.01
N ASN A 126 21.77 20.81 13.14
CA ASN A 126 22.20 19.42 13.17
C ASN A 126 21.01 18.43 13.25
N ASP A 127 19.79 18.94 13.45
CA ASP A 127 18.60 18.11 13.59
C ASP A 127 18.20 17.54 12.22
N GLU A 128 18.10 16.23 12.15
CA GLU A 128 17.72 15.48 10.97
C GLU A 128 16.22 15.12 11.00
N TRP A 129 15.62 14.86 9.83
CA TRP A 129 14.24 14.42 9.76
C TRP A 129 13.98 13.11 10.52
N GLN A 130 14.99 12.24 10.65
CA GLN A 130 14.87 11.00 11.41
C GLN A 130 14.65 11.22 12.91
N ASP A 131 15.18 12.31 13.48
CA ASP A 131 15.07 12.62 14.92
C ASP A 131 13.63 12.98 15.32
N TRP A 132 12.82 13.36 14.34
CA TRP A 132 11.40 13.68 14.51
C TRP A 132 10.45 12.49 14.35
N LEU A 133 10.98 11.32 13.92
CA LEU A 133 10.18 10.12 13.82
C LEU A 133 9.94 9.54 15.21
N VAL A 134 8.68 9.60 15.65
CA VAL A 134 8.25 8.99 16.90
C VAL A 134 7.80 7.57 16.64
N ASP A 135 8.26 6.63 17.45
CA ASP A 135 7.74 5.26 17.45
C ASP A 135 6.32 5.28 18.04
N GLU A 136 5.33 4.92 17.24
CA GLU A 136 3.92 4.85 17.64
C GLU A 136 3.60 3.54 18.40
N ASN A 137 4.54 2.62 18.49
CA ASN A 137 4.34 1.41 19.27
C ASN A 137 4.24 1.75 20.76
N LEU A 138 3.35 1.05 21.44
CA LEU A 138 3.24 1.17 22.89
C LEU A 138 4.57 0.78 23.56
N ASP A 139 4.90 1.50 24.62
CA ASP A 139 6.06 1.18 25.44
C ASP A 139 5.99 -0.27 25.93
N GLN A 140 7.13 -0.96 25.92
CA GLN A 140 7.22 -2.37 26.32
C GLN A 140 6.69 -2.59 27.74
N GLU A 141 6.91 -1.64 28.65
CA GLU A 141 6.39 -1.67 30.01
C GLU A 141 4.86 -1.65 30.02
N LEU A 142 4.23 -0.77 29.22
CA LEU A 142 2.77 -0.68 29.13
C LEU A 142 2.17 -1.95 28.52
N VAL A 143 2.80 -2.52 27.51
CA VAL A 143 2.35 -3.78 26.88
C VAL A 143 2.41 -4.92 27.89
N LEU A 144 3.52 -5.04 28.63
CA LEU A 144 3.66 -6.08 29.64
C LEU A 144 2.68 -5.89 30.79
N ALA A 145 2.50 -4.67 31.28
CA ALA A 145 1.53 -4.36 32.34
C ALA A 145 0.10 -4.71 31.93
N GLN A 146 -0.30 -4.35 30.70
CA GLN A 146 -1.62 -4.72 30.17
C GLN A 146 -1.80 -6.23 30.02
N GLN A 147 -0.75 -6.93 29.59
CA GLN A 147 -0.81 -8.38 29.48
C GLN A 147 -0.93 -9.06 30.84
N GLN A 148 -0.15 -8.65 31.83
CA GLN A 148 -0.24 -9.17 33.19
C GLN A 148 -1.62 -8.89 33.81
N GLU A 149 -2.12 -7.66 33.68
CA GLU A 149 -3.45 -7.31 34.16
C GLU A 149 -4.56 -8.16 33.51
N PHE A 150 -4.43 -8.44 32.22
CA PHE A 150 -5.37 -9.31 31.51
C PHE A 150 -5.30 -10.76 32.03
N GLU A 151 -4.10 -11.29 32.25
CA GLU A 151 -3.89 -12.63 32.78
C GLU A 151 -4.43 -12.76 34.21
N ASP A 152 -4.16 -11.80 35.10
CA ASP A 152 -4.70 -11.76 36.48
C ASP A 152 -6.20 -11.70 36.46
N ARG A 153 -6.80 -10.86 35.64
CA ARG A 153 -8.27 -10.78 35.49
C ARG A 153 -8.87 -12.10 34.99
N LYS A 154 -8.19 -12.76 34.06
CA LYS A 154 -8.62 -14.06 33.55
C LYS A 154 -8.54 -15.16 34.61
N GLU A 155 -7.49 -15.16 35.42
CA GLU A 155 -7.34 -16.09 36.52
C GLU A 155 -8.42 -15.85 37.60
N LEU A 156 -8.65 -14.60 38.00
CA LEU A 156 -9.72 -14.24 38.92
C LEU A 156 -11.09 -14.67 38.42
N LEU A 157 -11.36 -14.43 37.12
CA LEU A 157 -12.62 -14.88 36.51
C LEU A 157 -12.75 -16.41 36.54
N SER A 158 -11.68 -17.11 36.19
CA SER A 158 -11.64 -18.57 36.17
C SER A 158 -11.93 -19.13 37.59
N ASN A 159 -11.28 -18.57 38.61
CA ASN A 159 -11.48 -18.95 40.01
C ASN A 159 -12.92 -18.67 40.48
N ALA A 160 -13.46 -17.49 40.14
CA ALA A 160 -14.85 -17.15 40.44
C ALA A 160 -15.85 -18.08 39.74
N MET A 161 -15.60 -18.42 38.49
CA MET A 161 -16.43 -19.35 37.71
C MET A 161 -16.43 -20.77 38.32
N ASN A 162 -15.31 -21.19 38.93
CA ASN A 162 -15.24 -22.53 39.55
C ASN A 162 -16.13 -22.69 40.81
N ILE A 163 -16.45 -21.59 41.46
CA ILE A 163 -17.33 -21.59 42.64
C ILE A 163 -18.82 -21.72 42.25
N LEU A 164 -19.17 -21.35 41.01
CA LEU A 164 -20.56 -21.34 40.53
C LEU A 164 -21.04 -22.74 40.14
N ASN A 165 -22.37 -22.97 40.29
CA ASN A 165 -23.02 -24.16 39.80
C ASN A 165 -23.04 -24.19 38.26
N ASP A 166 -23.15 -25.38 37.66
CA ASP A 166 -23.11 -25.55 36.18
C ASP A 166 -24.16 -24.72 35.43
N ARG A 167 -25.32 -24.51 36.07
CA ARG A 167 -26.38 -23.68 35.53
C ARG A 167 -26.00 -22.20 35.55
N GLU A 168 -25.47 -21.70 36.67
CA GLU A 168 -25.00 -20.30 36.79
C GLU A 168 -23.86 -20.01 35.85
N LYS A 169 -22.92 -20.95 35.69
CA LYS A 169 -21.86 -20.88 34.68
C LYS A 169 -22.44 -20.70 33.29
N SER A 170 -23.41 -21.53 32.92
CA SER A 170 -24.04 -21.48 31.62
C SER A 170 -24.76 -20.15 31.35
N ILE A 171 -25.39 -19.58 32.38
CA ILE A 171 -26.07 -18.28 32.27
C ILE A 171 -25.07 -17.15 32.09
N ILE A 172 -23.98 -17.11 32.86
CA ILE A 172 -22.96 -16.09 32.78
C ILE A 172 -22.23 -16.17 31.42
N GLN A 173 -21.86 -17.36 30.98
CA GLN A 173 -21.23 -17.58 29.69
C GLN A 173 -22.11 -17.09 28.52
N ALA A 174 -23.40 -17.45 28.54
CA ALA A 174 -24.32 -17.07 27.47
C ALA A 174 -24.66 -15.58 27.46
N ARG A 175 -24.60 -14.89 28.62
CA ARG A 175 -25.01 -13.49 28.74
C ARG A 175 -23.85 -12.49 28.71
N ARG A 176 -22.69 -12.84 29.30
CA ARG A 176 -21.58 -11.90 29.54
C ARG A 176 -20.30 -12.24 28.82
N LEU A 177 -20.06 -13.52 28.54
CA LEU A 177 -18.82 -14.00 27.95
C LEU A 177 -18.99 -14.43 26.47
N SER A 178 -20.19 -14.28 25.92
CA SER A 178 -20.47 -14.59 24.52
C SER A 178 -20.47 -13.31 23.67
N GLU A 179 -19.96 -13.37 22.44
CA GLU A 179 -20.01 -12.26 21.46
C GLU A 179 -21.47 -11.86 21.15
N ASN A 180 -22.40 -12.82 21.17
CA ASN A 180 -23.85 -12.60 21.02
C ASN A 180 -24.58 -12.88 22.35
N PRO A 181 -24.69 -11.88 23.24
CA PRO A 181 -25.29 -12.06 24.56
C PRO A 181 -26.77 -12.41 24.43
N LYS A 182 -27.18 -13.52 25.10
CA LYS A 182 -28.58 -13.95 25.15
C LYS A 182 -29.38 -13.09 26.10
N THR A 183 -30.66 -12.88 25.77
CA THR A 183 -31.61 -12.15 26.61
C THR A 183 -32.05 -13.00 27.80
N LEU A 184 -32.55 -12.32 28.87
CA LEU A 184 -33.11 -13.02 30.02
C LEU A 184 -34.31 -13.89 29.65
N ASP A 185 -35.07 -13.48 28.63
CA ASP A 185 -36.24 -14.22 28.13
C ASP A 185 -35.84 -15.55 27.51
N GLU A 186 -34.79 -15.53 26.66
CA GLU A 186 -34.28 -16.75 26.03
C GLU A 186 -33.71 -17.73 27.07
N LEU A 187 -33.01 -17.20 28.10
CA LEU A 187 -32.44 -18.00 29.15
C LEU A 187 -33.53 -18.53 30.07
N SER A 188 -34.57 -17.75 30.40
CA SER A 188 -35.73 -18.19 31.20
C SER A 188 -36.44 -19.36 30.52
N THR A 189 -36.61 -19.28 29.20
CA THR A 189 -37.23 -20.36 28.42
C THR A 189 -36.36 -21.62 28.38
N LYS A 190 -35.04 -21.45 28.25
CA LYS A 190 -34.09 -22.58 28.23
C LYS A 190 -34.02 -23.30 29.57
N PHE A 191 -34.03 -22.58 30.67
CA PHE A 191 -33.88 -23.15 32.03
C PHE A 191 -35.21 -23.33 32.78
N LYS A 192 -36.33 -22.97 32.15
CA LYS A 192 -37.70 -23.05 32.73
C LYS A 192 -37.83 -22.35 34.08
N ILE A 193 -37.37 -21.10 34.16
CA ILE A 193 -37.36 -20.30 35.40
C ILE A 193 -37.97 -18.93 35.12
N SER A 194 -38.40 -18.26 36.20
CA SER A 194 -38.79 -16.84 36.17
C SER A 194 -37.64 -15.95 35.68
N ARG A 195 -37.97 -14.77 35.14
CA ARG A 195 -37.01 -13.77 34.68
C ARG A 195 -36.20 -13.10 35.80
N GLU A 196 -36.64 -13.18 37.02
CA GLU A 196 -36.02 -12.61 38.21
C GLU A 196 -34.87 -13.45 38.72
#